data_0e61b9a2ffbe66037e3606f8b38753ef
#
_entry.id   0e61b9a2ffbe66037e3606f8b38753ef
#
_cell.length_a   1.000
_cell.length_b   1.000
_cell.length_c   1.000
_cell.angle_alpha   90.00
_cell.angle_beta   90.00
_cell.angle_gamma   90.00
#
_symmetry.space_group_name_H-M   'P 1'
#
loop_
_entity.id
_entity.type
_entity.pdbx_description
1 polymer ?
#
loop_
_entity_poly.entity_id
_entity_poly.type
_entity_poly.pdbx_seq_one_letter_code
_entity_poly.pdbx_strand_id
1 'polypeptide(L)'
;KKTINVKDVEEVVAKIARIPPKSVSTDDKNTLLSLEQDLKRVVFGQDNAIQALASAIKLSRAGLREPEKPIGNYLFSGPTGVGKTEVARQLSIVLGVELVRFDMSEYMERHSVSRLIGAPPGYVGFDQGGLLTDSIDQHPHCVLLLDEIEKAHPDLFNILLQVMDHGKMTDHNGKKVDFRNVILIMTTNAGASDLAKEAVGFGRTQRSGDDTEAINRMFSPEFRNRLDAVIPFAGLSKEIISRVVEKFIMQLEVQLGDRNVSIEISEEARSWIGSKGYDKNFGARPLARVVQEHVKKPLAEELLFGRLTGGGLVSIDIQDGELSFDYTNTKATDSG
;
A
#
# COMPACT_ATOMS: atom_id res chain seq x y z
N LYS A 1 15.88 15.01 34.54
CA LYS A 1 14.49 14.58 34.85
C LYS A 1 13.70 14.74 33.56
N LYS A 2 13.20 13.62 32.96
CA LYS A 2 12.23 13.70 31.88
C LYS A 2 10.92 14.24 32.44
N THR A 3 10.45 15.35 31.92
CA THR A 3 9.13 15.90 32.25
C THR A 3 8.10 15.10 31.48
N ILE A 4 7.11 14.56 32.15
CA ILE A 4 5.97 13.88 31.54
C ILE A 4 5.01 14.96 31.05
N ASN A 5 4.73 14.98 29.78
CA ASN A 5 3.80 15.90 29.13
C ASN A 5 2.39 15.31 29.09
N VAL A 6 1.39 16.16 28.90
CA VAL A 6 -0.01 15.73 28.69
C VAL A 6 -0.12 14.69 27.57
N LYS A 7 0.64 14.86 26.49
CA LYS A 7 0.71 13.90 25.38
C LYS A 7 1.19 12.50 25.78
N ASP A 8 2.17 12.42 26.68
CA ASP A 8 2.68 11.13 27.16
C ASP A 8 1.61 10.39 27.98
N VAL A 9 0.80 11.15 28.74
CA VAL A 9 -0.33 10.59 29.51
C VAL A 9 -1.46 10.17 28.57
N GLU A 10 -1.78 10.99 27.57
CA GLU A 10 -2.78 10.67 26.55
C GLU A 10 -2.42 9.41 25.78
N GLU A 11 -1.15 9.23 25.37
CA GLU A 11 -0.67 8.01 24.73
C GLU A 11 -0.83 6.77 25.61
N VAL A 12 -0.47 6.87 26.88
CA VAL A 12 -0.59 5.75 27.82
C VAL A 12 -2.06 5.42 28.09
N VAL A 13 -2.90 6.43 28.29
CA VAL A 13 -4.35 6.25 28.51
C VAL A 13 -5.01 5.68 27.24
N ALA A 14 -4.65 6.18 26.05
CA ALA A 14 -5.15 5.66 24.79
C ALA A 14 -4.76 4.18 24.60
N LYS A 15 -3.52 3.82 24.95
CA LYS A 15 -3.02 2.44 24.88
C LYS A 15 -3.76 1.51 25.86
N ILE A 16 -4.01 1.97 27.10
CA ILE A 16 -4.76 1.22 28.12
C ILE A 16 -6.24 1.10 27.75
N ALA A 17 -6.83 2.21 27.30
CA ALA A 17 -8.25 2.26 26.90
C ALA A 17 -8.51 1.66 25.52
N ARG A 18 -7.46 1.25 24.77
CA ARG A 18 -7.56 0.79 23.37
C ARG A 18 -8.26 1.81 22.48
N ILE A 19 -8.04 3.09 22.71
CA ILE A 19 -8.56 4.22 21.93
C ILE A 19 -7.41 4.76 21.07
N PRO A 20 -7.63 5.11 19.78
CA PRO A 20 -6.58 5.74 18.98
C PRO A 20 -6.10 7.03 19.67
N PRO A 21 -4.78 7.25 19.78
CA PRO A 21 -4.23 8.47 20.39
C PRO A 21 -4.78 9.78 19.82
N LYS A 22 -5.17 9.73 18.54
CA LYS A 22 -5.73 10.86 17.78
C LYS A 22 -7.25 10.98 17.80
N SER A 23 -8.01 10.03 18.36
CA SER A 23 -9.49 10.06 18.32
C SER A 23 -10.13 11.05 19.27
N VAL A 24 -9.35 11.76 20.07
CA VAL A 24 -9.81 12.72 21.10
C VAL A 24 -9.55 14.18 20.68
N SER A 25 -8.86 14.45 19.57
CA SER A 25 -8.43 15.80 19.20
C SER A 25 -9.12 16.34 17.94
N THR A 26 -9.19 17.68 17.86
CA THR A 26 -9.58 18.47 16.69
C THR A 26 -8.76 18.08 15.42
N ASP A 27 -7.62 17.43 15.61
CA ASP A 27 -6.70 16.93 14.59
C ASP A 27 -7.29 15.80 13.72
N ASP A 28 -8.16 14.94 14.28
CA ASP A 28 -8.77 13.83 13.54
C ASP A 28 -9.74 14.35 12.45
N LYS A 29 -10.46 15.44 12.75
CA LYS A 29 -11.34 16.08 11.74
C LYS A 29 -10.54 16.68 10.58
N ASN A 30 -9.43 17.33 10.88
CA ASN A 30 -8.57 17.92 9.85
C ASN A 30 -7.92 16.83 8.99
N THR A 31 -7.45 15.76 9.61
CA THR A 31 -6.91 14.58 8.90
C THR A 31 -7.95 13.97 7.96
N LEU A 32 -9.19 13.81 8.40
CA LEU A 32 -10.25 13.27 7.56
C LEU A 32 -10.68 14.24 6.44
N LEU A 33 -10.60 15.56 6.68
CA LEU A 33 -10.88 16.56 5.64
C LEU A 33 -9.83 16.52 4.54
N SER A 34 -8.54 16.42 4.89
CA SER A 34 -7.42 16.41 3.93
C SER A 34 -7.12 15.02 3.36
N LEU A 35 -7.70 13.94 3.91
CA LEU A 35 -7.39 12.53 3.59
C LEU A 35 -7.31 12.27 2.08
N GLU A 36 -8.31 12.70 1.33
CA GLU A 36 -8.37 12.49 -0.12
C GLU A 36 -7.23 13.23 -0.84
N GLN A 37 -6.97 14.47 -0.46
CA GLN A 37 -5.92 15.28 -1.07
C GLN A 37 -4.53 14.74 -0.73
N ASP A 38 -4.31 14.34 0.51
CA ASP A 38 -3.03 13.80 0.97
C ASP A 38 -2.70 12.47 0.28
N LEU A 39 -3.69 11.61 0.08
CA LEU A 39 -3.50 10.38 -0.70
C LEU A 39 -3.23 10.67 -2.19
N LYS A 40 -3.94 11.61 -2.82
CA LYS A 40 -3.74 12.00 -4.23
C LYS A 40 -2.39 12.64 -4.50
N ARG A 41 -1.76 13.27 -3.50
CA ARG A 41 -0.40 13.83 -3.61
C ARG A 41 0.67 12.77 -3.79
N VAL A 42 0.47 11.58 -3.24
CA VAL A 42 1.49 10.52 -3.19
C VAL A 42 1.16 9.29 -4.03
N VAL A 43 -0.11 9.08 -4.38
CA VAL A 43 -0.56 7.99 -5.25
C VAL A 43 -1.21 8.58 -6.49
N PHE A 44 -0.65 8.29 -7.65
CA PHE A 44 -1.06 8.89 -8.92
C PHE A 44 -1.97 7.97 -9.74
N GLY A 45 -2.93 8.56 -10.45
CA GLY A 45 -3.80 7.87 -11.40
C GLY A 45 -4.89 6.99 -10.78
N GLN A 46 -5.15 7.13 -9.46
CA GLN A 46 -6.17 6.37 -8.76
C GLN A 46 -7.19 7.28 -8.06
N ASP A 47 -7.49 8.44 -8.66
CA ASP A 47 -8.32 9.47 -8.06
C ASP A 47 -9.70 8.95 -7.66
N ASN A 48 -10.35 8.15 -8.50
CA ASN A 48 -11.66 7.57 -8.24
C ASN A 48 -11.61 6.55 -7.08
N ALA A 49 -10.58 5.71 -7.06
CA ALA A 49 -10.38 4.74 -5.98
C ALA A 49 -10.12 5.43 -4.64
N ILE A 50 -9.29 6.47 -4.64
CA ILE A 50 -8.99 7.27 -3.43
C ILE A 50 -10.23 8.00 -2.94
N GLN A 51 -11.02 8.59 -3.84
CA GLN A 51 -12.26 9.27 -3.48
C GLN A 51 -13.29 8.31 -2.87
N ALA A 52 -13.47 7.12 -3.47
CA ALA A 52 -14.36 6.09 -2.95
C ALA A 52 -13.93 5.64 -1.54
N LEU A 53 -12.63 5.37 -1.35
CA LEU A 53 -12.05 4.97 -0.07
C LEU A 53 -12.23 6.07 1.00
N ALA A 54 -11.87 7.32 0.67
CA ALA A 54 -11.99 8.44 1.59
C ALA A 54 -13.45 8.69 2.02
N SER A 55 -14.39 8.57 1.08
CA SER A 55 -15.83 8.70 1.36
C SER A 55 -16.32 7.59 2.29
N ALA A 56 -15.92 6.35 2.06
CA ALA A 56 -16.28 5.21 2.88
C ALA A 56 -15.71 5.33 4.31
N ILE A 57 -14.45 5.76 4.45
CA ILE A 57 -13.83 6.01 5.76
C ILE A 57 -14.54 7.16 6.51
N LYS A 58 -14.88 8.26 5.82
CA LYS A 58 -15.60 9.38 6.41
C LYS A 58 -16.97 8.94 6.92
N LEU A 59 -17.71 8.13 6.16
CA LEU A 59 -18.99 7.58 6.54
C LEU A 59 -18.88 6.72 7.82
N SER A 60 -17.90 5.84 7.86
CA SER A 60 -17.61 5.00 9.02
C SER A 60 -17.28 5.83 10.27
N ARG A 61 -16.41 6.87 10.13
CA ARG A 61 -15.99 7.75 11.22
C ARG A 61 -17.08 8.70 11.68
N ALA A 62 -18.09 8.98 10.85
CA ALA A 62 -19.28 9.74 11.23
C ALA A 62 -20.21 8.98 12.21
N GLY A 63 -19.89 7.74 12.57
CA GLY A 63 -20.68 6.93 13.49
C GLY A 63 -21.90 6.26 12.85
N LEU A 64 -21.98 6.25 11.52
CA LEU A 64 -23.10 5.65 10.77
C LEU A 64 -22.90 4.15 10.50
N ARG A 65 -21.82 3.55 11.05
CA ARG A 65 -21.55 2.12 10.98
C ARG A 65 -22.17 1.33 12.14
N GLU A 66 -22.29 0.03 11.97
CA GLU A 66 -22.64 -0.88 13.06
C GLU A 66 -21.48 -0.99 14.07
N PRO A 67 -21.70 -0.74 15.39
CA PRO A 67 -20.63 -0.71 16.39
C PRO A 67 -19.86 -2.03 16.55
N GLU A 68 -20.48 -3.14 16.22
CA GLU A 68 -19.90 -4.48 16.39
C GLU A 68 -19.00 -4.90 15.20
N LYS A 69 -18.97 -4.15 14.10
CA LYS A 69 -18.16 -4.45 12.90
C LYS A 69 -16.84 -3.66 12.88
N PRO A 70 -15.85 -4.09 12.07
CA PRO A 70 -14.63 -3.32 11.78
C PRO A 70 -14.94 -1.90 11.28
N ILE A 71 -13.96 -0.99 11.30
CA ILE A 71 -14.12 0.38 10.76
C ILE A 71 -14.56 0.35 9.30
N GLY A 72 -14.05 -0.62 8.53
CA GLY A 72 -14.46 -0.84 7.17
C GLY A 72 -13.76 -2.06 6.58
N ASN A 73 -14.45 -2.72 5.64
CA ASN A 73 -14.02 -3.92 4.95
C ASN A 73 -13.98 -3.62 3.46
N TYR A 74 -12.80 -3.38 2.92
CA TYR A 74 -12.60 -2.92 1.55
C TYR A 74 -11.89 -3.96 0.69
N LEU A 75 -12.40 -4.20 -0.52
CA LEU A 75 -11.75 -5.02 -1.52
C LEU A 75 -11.20 -4.11 -2.63
N PHE A 76 -9.87 -4.03 -2.78
CA PHE A 76 -9.19 -3.34 -3.86
C PHE A 76 -9.00 -4.29 -5.03
N SER A 77 -9.68 -4.05 -6.13
CA SER A 77 -9.60 -4.87 -7.35
C SER A 77 -8.82 -4.14 -8.45
N GLY A 78 -8.21 -4.87 -9.37
CA GLY A 78 -7.53 -4.31 -10.53
C GLY A 78 -6.14 -4.89 -10.78
N PRO A 79 -5.44 -4.46 -11.84
CA PRO A 79 -4.18 -5.02 -12.28
C PRO A 79 -3.08 -4.99 -11.20
N THR A 80 -2.08 -5.84 -11.36
CA THR A 80 -0.88 -5.81 -10.51
C THR A 80 -0.09 -4.51 -10.74
N GLY A 81 0.52 -3.96 -9.69
CA GLY A 81 1.45 -2.83 -9.80
C GLY A 81 0.81 -1.47 -10.11
N VAL A 82 -0.51 -1.31 -9.90
CA VAL A 82 -1.23 -0.04 -10.10
C VAL A 82 -1.32 0.83 -8.84
N GLY A 83 -0.83 0.34 -7.69
CA GLY A 83 -0.77 1.12 -6.46
C GLY A 83 -1.71 0.69 -5.34
N LYS A 84 -2.40 -0.47 -5.42
CA LYS A 84 -3.31 -0.97 -4.36
C LYS A 84 -2.65 -1.01 -2.98
N THR A 85 -1.52 -1.69 -2.87
CA THR A 85 -0.72 -1.80 -1.63
C THR A 85 -0.19 -0.45 -1.17
N GLU A 86 0.19 0.44 -2.12
CA GLU A 86 0.68 1.78 -1.81
C GLU A 86 -0.41 2.67 -1.20
N VAL A 87 -1.66 2.60 -1.69
CA VAL A 87 -2.80 3.33 -1.09
C VAL A 87 -3.01 2.88 0.34
N ALA A 88 -2.99 1.57 0.62
CA ALA A 88 -3.14 1.06 1.98
C ALA A 88 -2.01 1.55 2.91
N ARG A 89 -0.76 1.57 2.42
CA ARG A 89 0.40 2.07 3.14
C ARG A 89 0.29 3.58 3.42
N GLN A 90 -0.09 4.36 2.43
CA GLN A 90 -0.26 5.81 2.60
C GLN A 90 -1.44 6.14 3.52
N LEU A 91 -2.51 5.35 3.44
CA LEU A 91 -3.64 5.49 4.35
C LEU A 91 -3.22 5.33 5.82
N SER A 92 -2.42 4.31 6.13
CA SER A 92 -1.93 4.08 7.49
C SER A 92 -1.07 5.26 7.99
N ILE A 93 -0.21 5.82 7.13
CA ILE A 93 0.63 6.98 7.44
C ILE A 93 -0.23 8.22 7.70
N VAL A 94 -1.19 8.53 6.84
CA VAL A 94 -2.07 9.71 6.97
C VAL A 94 -2.93 9.60 8.23
N LEU A 95 -3.46 8.41 8.52
CA LEU A 95 -4.25 8.18 9.73
C LEU A 95 -3.40 8.05 10.99
N GLY A 96 -2.08 7.92 10.88
CA GLY A 96 -1.15 7.76 11.99
C GLY A 96 -1.36 6.45 12.75
N VAL A 97 -1.72 5.37 12.04
CA VAL A 97 -1.90 4.02 12.58
C VAL A 97 -0.92 3.04 11.93
N GLU A 98 -0.71 1.89 12.57
CA GLU A 98 0.19 0.86 12.02
C GLU A 98 -0.39 0.19 10.78
N LEU A 99 0.47 -0.21 9.85
CA LEU A 99 0.14 -1.08 8.73
C LEU A 99 0.55 -2.52 9.05
N VAL A 100 -0.43 -3.37 9.30
CA VAL A 100 -0.23 -4.81 9.44
C VAL A 100 -0.50 -5.47 8.09
N ARG A 101 0.52 -6.09 7.49
CA ARG A 101 0.42 -6.66 6.15
C ARG A 101 0.73 -8.14 6.14
N PHE A 102 -0.11 -8.92 5.46
CA PHE A 102 0.11 -10.33 5.15
C PHE A 102 -0.08 -10.56 3.65
N ASP A 103 0.87 -11.26 3.04
CA ASP A 103 0.78 -11.73 1.65
C ASP A 103 0.11 -13.10 1.63
N MET A 104 -1.05 -13.19 1.02
CA MET A 104 -1.85 -14.41 1.04
C MET A 104 -1.25 -15.54 0.20
N SER A 105 -0.26 -15.25 -0.64
CA SER A 105 0.51 -16.30 -1.32
C SER A 105 1.31 -17.19 -0.36
N GLU A 106 1.61 -16.72 0.86
CA GLU A 106 2.24 -17.50 1.91
C GLU A 106 1.25 -18.40 2.67
N TYR A 107 -0.06 -18.18 2.49
CA TYR A 107 -1.15 -18.83 3.22
C TYR A 107 -2.08 -19.63 2.31
N MET A 108 -1.53 -20.21 1.27
CA MET A 108 -2.26 -21.08 0.31
C MET A 108 -2.58 -22.44 0.89
N GLU A 109 -1.74 -22.94 1.78
CA GLU A 109 -1.84 -24.26 2.38
C GLU A 109 -2.50 -24.21 3.76
N ARG A 110 -3.25 -25.26 4.12
CA ARG A 110 -3.96 -25.34 5.41
C ARG A 110 -3.05 -25.15 6.62
N HIS A 111 -1.85 -25.71 6.58
CA HIS A 111 -0.90 -25.60 7.69
C HIS A 111 -0.37 -24.18 7.88
N SER A 112 -0.24 -23.38 6.79
CA SER A 112 0.15 -21.98 6.89
C SER A 112 -0.97 -21.10 7.45
N VAL A 113 -2.24 -21.42 7.18
CA VAL A 113 -3.38 -20.77 7.84
C VAL A 113 -3.33 -20.97 9.35
N SER A 114 -2.96 -22.18 9.82
CA SER A 114 -2.80 -22.42 11.25
C SER A 114 -1.70 -21.55 11.89
N ARG A 115 -0.66 -21.19 11.17
CA ARG A 115 0.34 -20.21 11.65
C ARG A 115 -0.23 -18.80 11.77
N LEU A 116 -1.19 -18.45 10.91
CA LEU A 116 -1.81 -17.13 10.91
C LEU A 116 -2.77 -16.94 12.07
N ILE A 117 -3.55 -17.98 12.43
CA ILE A 117 -4.62 -17.93 13.43
C ILE A 117 -4.38 -18.76 14.69
N GLY A 118 -3.20 -19.38 14.81
CA GLY A 118 -2.86 -20.33 15.86
C GLY A 118 -3.12 -21.80 15.47
N ALA A 119 -2.34 -22.72 16.00
CA ALA A 119 -2.53 -24.15 15.78
C ALA A 119 -3.58 -24.72 16.74
N PRO A 120 -4.43 -25.68 16.29
CA PRO A 120 -5.37 -26.37 17.17
C PRO A 120 -4.64 -27.16 18.28
N PRO A 121 -5.30 -27.41 19.43
CA PRO A 121 -4.74 -28.27 20.48
C PRO A 121 -4.27 -29.62 19.94
N GLY A 122 -3.07 -30.04 20.33
CA GLY A 122 -2.47 -31.31 19.91
C GLY A 122 -1.60 -31.26 18.65
N TYR A 123 -1.50 -30.11 17.99
CA TYR A 123 -0.57 -29.90 16.88
C TYR A 123 0.70 -29.17 17.33
N VAL A 124 1.81 -29.42 16.59
CA VAL A 124 3.10 -28.74 16.84
C VAL A 124 2.92 -27.23 16.69
N GLY A 125 3.34 -26.45 17.70
CA GLY A 125 3.19 -25.00 17.71
C GLY A 125 1.91 -24.49 18.37
N PHE A 126 1.11 -25.33 19.03
CA PHE A 126 -0.09 -24.94 19.77
C PHE A 126 0.15 -23.82 20.79
N ASP A 127 1.32 -23.83 21.47
CA ASP A 127 1.68 -22.79 22.45
C ASP A 127 2.04 -21.43 21.79
N GLN A 128 2.18 -21.38 20.47
CA GLN A 128 2.45 -20.16 19.73
C GLN A 128 1.11 -19.53 19.30
N GLY A 129 0.92 -18.26 19.64
CA GLY A 129 -0.23 -17.46 19.14
C GLY A 129 -0.24 -17.39 17.61
N GLY A 130 -1.38 -17.05 17.02
CA GLY A 130 -1.46 -16.79 15.59
C GLY A 130 -0.83 -15.45 15.23
N LEU A 131 -0.08 -15.41 14.13
CA LEU A 131 0.58 -14.18 13.67
C LEU A 131 -0.41 -13.01 13.47
N LEU A 132 -1.58 -13.28 12.91
CA LEU A 132 -2.64 -12.28 12.73
C LEU A 132 -3.20 -11.82 14.07
N THR A 133 -3.55 -12.77 14.95
CA THR A 133 -4.15 -12.47 16.24
C THR A 133 -3.22 -11.70 17.15
N ASP A 134 -1.94 -12.05 17.16
CA ASP A 134 -0.94 -11.35 17.95
C ASP A 134 -0.64 -9.95 17.40
N SER A 135 -0.58 -9.80 16.07
CA SER A 135 -0.38 -8.49 15.45
C SER A 135 -1.53 -7.52 15.75
N ILE A 136 -2.78 -7.99 15.69
CA ILE A 136 -3.95 -7.15 16.01
C ILE A 136 -4.03 -6.84 17.52
N ASP A 137 -3.64 -7.77 18.38
CA ASP A 137 -3.62 -7.51 19.83
C ASP A 137 -2.55 -6.47 20.20
N GLN A 138 -1.41 -6.47 19.51
CA GLN A 138 -0.36 -5.47 19.65
C GLN A 138 -0.75 -4.12 19.05
N HIS A 139 -1.47 -4.13 17.92
CA HIS A 139 -1.89 -2.94 17.18
C HIS A 139 -3.41 -2.94 16.95
N PRO A 140 -4.22 -2.72 18.00
CA PRO A 140 -5.68 -2.80 17.92
C PRO A 140 -6.31 -1.73 17.02
N HIS A 141 -5.56 -0.68 16.71
CA HIS A 141 -5.91 0.37 15.74
C HIS A 141 -4.90 0.31 14.59
N CYS A 142 -5.27 -0.35 13.49
CA CYS A 142 -4.36 -0.52 12.36
C CYS A 142 -5.13 -0.56 11.03
N VAL A 143 -4.39 -0.42 9.97
CA VAL A 143 -4.81 -0.86 8.63
C VAL A 143 -4.30 -2.29 8.48
N LEU A 144 -5.20 -3.26 8.40
CA LEU A 144 -4.88 -4.64 8.09
C LEU A 144 -4.99 -4.86 6.60
N LEU A 145 -3.87 -5.15 5.96
CA LEU A 145 -3.78 -5.42 4.53
C LEU A 145 -3.55 -6.91 4.28
N LEU A 146 -4.50 -7.56 3.64
CA LEU A 146 -4.38 -8.93 3.13
C LEU A 146 -4.17 -8.85 1.62
N ASP A 147 -2.91 -9.00 1.19
CA ASP A 147 -2.52 -8.82 -0.21
C ASP A 147 -2.76 -10.12 -0.99
N GLU A 148 -3.32 -10.04 -2.21
CA GLU A 148 -3.64 -11.16 -3.10
C GLU A 148 -4.58 -12.21 -2.46
N ILE A 149 -5.72 -11.75 -1.92
CA ILE A 149 -6.67 -12.57 -1.14
C ILE A 149 -7.18 -13.79 -1.91
N GLU A 150 -7.21 -13.74 -3.24
CA GLU A 150 -7.60 -14.86 -4.09
C GLU A 150 -6.69 -16.08 -3.98
N LYS A 151 -5.48 -15.91 -3.44
CA LYS A 151 -4.53 -17.01 -3.23
C LYS A 151 -4.70 -17.70 -1.88
N ALA A 152 -5.45 -17.09 -0.98
CA ALA A 152 -5.63 -17.63 0.36
C ALA A 152 -6.36 -18.96 0.36
N HIS A 153 -6.00 -19.84 1.31
CA HIS A 153 -6.75 -21.06 1.55
C HIS A 153 -8.22 -20.76 1.91
N PRO A 154 -9.20 -21.58 1.47
CA PRO A 154 -10.63 -21.36 1.75
C PRO A 154 -10.99 -21.17 3.21
N ASP A 155 -10.30 -21.85 4.14
CA ASP A 155 -10.54 -21.72 5.58
C ASP A 155 -10.35 -20.26 6.07
N LEU A 156 -9.48 -19.48 5.43
CA LEU A 156 -9.30 -18.08 5.79
C LEU A 156 -10.54 -17.24 5.52
N PHE A 157 -11.27 -17.53 4.44
CA PHE A 157 -12.51 -16.80 4.12
C PHE A 157 -13.56 -16.97 5.21
N ASN A 158 -13.67 -18.16 5.80
CA ASN A 158 -14.60 -18.41 6.91
C ASN A 158 -14.27 -17.56 8.14
N ILE A 159 -12.98 -17.36 8.40
CA ILE A 159 -12.49 -16.52 9.50
C ILE A 159 -12.78 -15.05 9.20
N LEU A 160 -12.51 -14.61 7.97
CA LEU A 160 -12.78 -13.22 7.56
C LEU A 160 -14.27 -12.91 7.61
N LEU A 161 -15.15 -13.85 7.25
CA LEU A 161 -16.61 -13.69 7.42
C LEU A 161 -16.97 -13.40 8.88
N GLN A 162 -16.39 -14.16 9.82
CA GLN A 162 -16.61 -13.95 11.25
C GLN A 162 -16.09 -12.57 11.71
N VAL A 163 -14.92 -12.16 11.25
CA VAL A 163 -14.34 -10.84 11.55
C VAL A 163 -15.23 -9.73 11.02
N MET A 164 -15.68 -9.83 9.76
CA MET A 164 -16.49 -8.80 9.11
C MET A 164 -17.90 -8.67 9.73
N ASP A 165 -18.47 -9.77 10.25
CA ASP A 165 -19.81 -9.76 10.87
C ASP A 165 -19.79 -9.27 12.31
N HIS A 166 -18.80 -9.73 13.09
CA HIS A 166 -18.82 -9.57 14.55
C HIS A 166 -17.67 -8.71 15.07
N GLY A 167 -16.75 -8.27 14.22
CA GLY A 167 -15.58 -7.48 14.62
C GLY A 167 -14.71 -8.17 15.66
N LYS A 168 -14.86 -9.48 15.83
CA LYS A 168 -14.11 -10.28 16.80
C LYS A 168 -13.80 -11.65 16.22
N MET A 169 -12.68 -12.18 16.62
CA MET A 169 -12.24 -13.52 16.26
C MET A 169 -11.77 -14.24 17.53
N THR A 170 -12.05 -15.52 17.62
CA THR A 170 -11.48 -16.38 18.67
C THR A 170 -10.46 -17.29 18.01
N ASP A 171 -9.21 -17.24 18.45
CA ASP A 171 -8.17 -18.13 17.97
C ASP A 171 -8.37 -19.56 18.48
N HIS A 172 -7.55 -20.48 18.00
CA HIS A 172 -7.62 -21.88 18.43
C HIS A 172 -7.25 -22.11 19.92
N ASN A 173 -6.61 -21.12 20.55
CA ASN A 173 -6.26 -21.13 21.98
C ASN A 173 -7.37 -20.55 22.86
N GLY A 174 -8.51 -20.13 22.27
CA GLY A 174 -9.61 -19.49 22.96
C GLY A 174 -9.41 -18.01 23.25
N LYS A 175 -8.32 -17.38 22.76
CA LYS A 175 -8.06 -15.95 22.89
C LYS A 175 -9.00 -15.17 21.96
N LYS A 176 -9.74 -14.24 22.52
CA LYS A 176 -10.60 -13.32 21.75
C LYS A 176 -9.83 -12.09 21.36
N VAL A 177 -9.79 -11.80 20.05
CA VAL A 177 -9.14 -10.66 19.46
C VAL A 177 -10.19 -9.72 18.85
N ASP A 178 -10.02 -8.42 19.10
CA ASP A 178 -10.98 -7.38 18.72
C ASP A 178 -10.52 -6.64 17.46
N PHE A 179 -11.30 -6.73 16.39
CA PHE A 179 -11.07 -6.10 15.08
C PHE A 179 -11.94 -4.86 14.84
N ARG A 180 -12.76 -4.42 15.82
CA ARG A 180 -13.71 -3.31 15.64
C ARG A 180 -13.06 -1.97 15.31
N ASN A 181 -11.79 -1.81 15.64
CA ASN A 181 -11.01 -0.61 15.34
C ASN A 181 -10.01 -0.81 14.18
N VAL A 182 -10.16 -1.90 13.43
CA VAL A 182 -9.32 -2.23 12.27
C VAL A 182 -9.98 -1.74 11.00
N ILE A 183 -9.18 -1.20 10.07
CA ILE A 183 -9.56 -0.99 8.68
C ILE A 183 -9.05 -2.20 7.90
N LEU A 184 -9.93 -3.09 7.49
CA LEU A 184 -9.59 -4.28 6.72
C LEU A 184 -9.56 -3.94 5.23
N ILE A 185 -8.39 -4.09 4.62
CA ILE A 185 -8.18 -3.94 3.18
C ILE A 185 -7.70 -5.27 2.63
N MET A 186 -8.39 -5.76 1.63
CA MET A 186 -8.00 -6.95 0.86
C MET A 186 -7.70 -6.52 -0.56
N THR A 187 -6.63 -7.05 -1.17
CA THR A 187 -6.36 -6.77 -2.58
C THR A 187 -6.59 -8.02 -3.43
N THR A 188 -7.02 -7.83 -4.65
CA THR A 188 -7.17 -8.89 -5.64
C THR A 188 -6.74 -8.42 -7.02
N ASN A 189 -6.22 -9.35 -7.82
CA ASN A 189 -5.94 -9.14 -9.23
C ASN A 189 -7.07 -9.71 -10.12
N ALA A 190 -8.21 -10.09 -9.54
CA ALA A 190 -9.40 -10.53 -10.26
C ALA A 190 -9.84 -9.48 -11.29
N GLY A 191 -10.21 -9.92 -12.47
CA GLY A 191 -10.58 -9.05 -13.59
C GLY A 191 -9.42 -8.66 -14.51
N ALA A 192 -8.20 -8.50 -13.98
CA ALA A 192 -7.03 -8.11 -14.78
C ALA A 192 -6.60 -9.17 -15.80
N SER A 193 -6.75 -10.44 -15.47
CA SER A 193 -6.39 -11.57 -16.36
C SER A 193 -7.39 -11.76 -17.52
N ASP A 194 -8.64 -11.41 -17.29
CA ASP A 194 -9.67 -11.53 -18.32
C ASP A 194 -9.57 -10.37 -19.32
N LEU A 195 -9.25 -9.16 -18.84
CA LEU A 195 -8.93 -8.01 -19.70
C LEU A 195 -7.71 -8.27 -20.61
N ALA A 196 -6.71 -9.01 -20.13
CA ALA A 196 -5.53 -9.36 -20.93
C ALA A 196 -5.84 -10.44 -22.00
N LYS A 197 -6.78 -11.35 -21.76
CA LYS A 197 -7.19 -12.40 -22.70
C LYS A 197 -8.11 -11.88 -23.81
N GLU A 198 -8.94 -10.89 -23.52
CA GLU A 198 -9.89 -10.31 -24.50
C GLU A 198 -9.24 -9.32 -25.47
N ALA A 199 -8.04 -8.82 -25.17
CA ALA A 199 -7.26 -7.98 -26.10
C ALA A 199 -6.80 -8.73 -27.38
N VAL A 200 -7.02 -10.04 -27.50
CA VAL A 200 -6.71 -10.87 -28.68
C VAL A 200 -7.93 -11.06 -29.61
N GLY A 201 -9.12 -10.58 -29.23
CA GLY A 201 -10.37 -10.70 -29.99
C GLY A 201 -10.95 -9.35 -30.40
N PHE A 202 -11.31 -9.22 -31.67
CA PHE A 202 -11.86 -8.03 -32.33
C PHE A 202 -12.86 -7.20 -31.51
N GLY A 203 -12.49 -5.96 -31.16
CA GLY A 203 -13.43 -4.82 -31.13
C GLY A 203 -14.50 -4.81 -30.02
N ARG A 204 -14.16 -5.01 -28.72
CA ARG A 204 -15.05 -4.62 -27.62
C ARG A 204 -14.45 -3.50 -26.79
N THR A 205 -15.16 -2.36 -26.77
CA THR A 205 -14.97 -1.26 -25.83
C THR A 205 -15.04 -1.80 -24.39
N GLN A 206 -14.08 -1.44 -23.55
CA GLN A 206 -14.09 -1.69 -22.10
C GLN A 206 -15.49 -1.41 -21.53
N ARG A 207 -16.19 -2.45 -21.10
CA ARG A 207 -17.42 -2.30 -20.33
C ARG A 207 -17.02 -2.32 -18.86
N SER A 208 -17.42 -1.29 -18.13
CA SER A 208 -17.27 -1.16 -16.67
C SER A 208 -17.94 -2.29 -15.84
N GLY A 209 -18.27 -3.41 -16.46
CA GLY A 209 -18.89 -4.57 -15.85
C GLY A 209 -18.00 -5.81 -15.73
N ASP A 210 -16.88 -5.86 -16.46
CA ASP A 210 -16.08 -7.08 -16.57
C ASP A 210 -15.34 -7.40 -15.26
N ASP A 211 -14.87 -6.39 -14.52
CA ASP A 211 -14.27 -6.57 -13.20
C ASP A 211 -15.27 -7.12 -12.16
N THR A 212 -16.53 -6.70 -12.26
CA THR A 212 -17.60 -7.17 -11.38
C THR A 212 -17.93 -8.64 -11.61
N GLU A 213 -17.91 -9.12 -12.86
CA GLU A 213 -18.11 -10.53 -13.16
C GLU A 213 -17.01 -11.43 -12.63
N ALA A 214 -15.75 -11.00 -12.77
CA ALA A 214 -14.59 -11.74 -12.25
C ALA A 214 -14.64 -11.85 -10.72
N ILE A 215 -14.98 -10.76 -10.02
CA ILE A 215 -15.19 -10.75 -8.57
C ILE A 215 -16.35 -11.67 -8.19
N ASN A 216 -17.43 -11.66 -8.96
CA ASN A 216 -18.62 -12.50 -8.71
C ASN A 216 -18.33 -14.00 -8.87
N ARG A 217 -17.42 -14.37 -9.75
CA ARG A 217 -16.98 -15.77 -9.93
C ARG A 217 -16.02 -16.23 -8.84
N MET A 218 -15.18 -15.33 -8.34
CA MET A 218 -14.09 -15.65 -7.42
C MET A 218 -14.54 -15.67 -5.97
N PHE A 219 -15.43 -14.76 -5.59
CA PHE A 219 -15.88 -14.60 -4.20
C PHE A 219 -17.35 -14.97 -4.05
N SER A 220 -17.66 -15.71 -2.99
CA SER A 220 -19.05 -16.08 -2.70
C SER A 220 -19.94 -14.85 -2.48
N PRO A 221 -21.25 -14.93 -2.79
CA PRO A 221 -22.19 -13.85 -2.49
C PRO A 221 -22.17 -13.43 -1.02
N GLU A 222 -21.98 -14.40 -0.13
CA GLU A 222 -21.89 -14.18 1.30
C GLU A 222 -20.71 -13.28 1.67
N PHE A 223 -19.52 -13.53 1.11
CA PHE A 223 -18.33 -12.73 1.33
C PHE A 223 -18.51 -11.31 0.79
N ARG A 224 -19.03 -11.19 -0.44
CA ARG A 224 -19.23 -9.89 -1.10
C ARG A 224 -20.21 -8.97 -0.37
N ASN A 225 -21.27 -9.54 0.20
CA ASN A 225 -22.28 -8.78 0.94
C ASN A 225 -21.77 -8.21 2.28
N ARG A 226 -20.59 -8.63 2.73
CA ARG A 226 -19.93 -8.11 3.96
C ARG A 226 -18.88 -7.06 3.68
N LEU A 227 -18.59 -6.80 2.41
CA LEU A 227 -17.73 -5.70 2.01
C LEU A 227 -18.50 -4.38 2.07
N ASP A 228 -17.90 -3.37 2.68
CA ASP A 228 -18.44 -2.01 2.68
C ASP A 228 -18.27 -1.36 1.30
N ALA A 229 -17.16 -1.67 0.60
CA ALA A 229 -16.96 -1.26 -0.78
C ALA A 229 -15.99 -2.17 -1.52
N VAL A 230 -16.27 -2.36 -2.82
CA VAL A 230 -15.30 -2.84 -3.81
C VAL A 230 -14.77 -1.62 -4.55
N ILE A 231 -13.45 -1.42 -4.49
CA ILE A 231 -12.78 -0.23 -5.01
C ILE A 231 -11.91 -0.63 -6.20
N PRO A 232 -12.34 -0.31 -7.45
CA PRO A 232 -11.59 -0.67 -8.64
C PRO A 232 -10.40 0.28 -8.85
N PHE A 233 -9.24 -0.29 -9.14
CA PHE A 233 -8.02 0.41 -9.53
C PHE A 233 -7.79 0.28 -11.02
N ALA A 234 -7.64 1.42 -11.69
CA ALA A 234 -7.41 1.47 -13.12
C ALA A 234 -5.94 1.16 -13.49
N GLY A 235 -5.73 0.69 -14.73
CA GLY A 235 -4.39 0.61 -15.30
C GLY A 235 -3.73 1.99 -15.39
N LEU A 236 -2.39 2.03 -15.35
CA LEU A 236 -1.65 3.29 -15.38
C LEU A 236 -1.44 3.76 -16.83
N SER A 237 -1.75 5.03 -17.12
CA SER A 237 -1.40 5.67 -18.38
C SER A 237 0.10 6.01 -18.42
N LYS A 238 0.62 6.31 -19.64
CA LYS A 238 2.03 6.70 -19.80
C LYS A 238 2.39 7.96 -19.00
N GLU A 239 1.48 8.92 -18.93
CA GLU A 239 1.64 10.16 -18.19
C GLU A 239 1.74 9.88 -16.68
N ILE A 240 0.93 8.96 -16.18
CA ILE A 240 1.00 8.54 -14.78
C ILE A 240 2.29 7.79 -14.48
N ILE A 241 2.74 6.94 -15.39
CA ILE A 241 4.02 6.22 -15.25
C ILE A 241 5.17 7.22 -15.17
N SER A 242 5.20 8.26 -16.02
CA SER A 242 6.20 9.32 -15.97
C SER A 242 6.22 10.03 -14.60
N ARG A 243 5.05 10.34 -14.04
CA ARG A 243 4.94 10.92 -12.68
C ARG A 243 5.44 9.97 -11.58
N VAL A 244 5.21 8.67 -11.74
CA VAL A 244 5.76 7.67 -10.80
C VAL A 244 7.29 7.63 -10.87
N VAL A 245 7.87 7.69 -12.07
CA VAL A 245 9.34 7.81 -12.25
C VAL A 245 9.86 9.07 -11.56
N GLU A 246 9.23 10.22 -11.79
CA GLU A 246 9.59 11.48 -11.15
C GLU A 246 9.57 11.37 -9.61
N LYS A 247 8.54 10.73 -9.03
CA LYS A 247 8.49 10.44 -7.59
C LYS A 247 9.70 9.63 -7.12
N PHE A 248 10.14 8.59 -7.85
CA PHE A 248 11.31 7.81 -7.50
C PHE A 248 12.60 8.65 -7.56
N ILE A 249 12.73 9.53 -8.54
CA ILE A 249 13.89 10.44 -8.66
C ILE A 249 13.90 11.45 -7.51
N MET A 250 12.75 12.07 -7.19
CA MET A 250 12.63 12.98 -6.04
C MET A 250 12.98 12.28 -4.71
N GLN A 251 12.52 11.04 -4.52
CA GLN A 251 12.88 10.25 -3.33
C GLN A 251 14.38 9.96 -3.26
N LEU A 252 15.01 9.71 -4.41
CA LEU A 252 16.46 9.54 -4.48
C LEU A 252 17.18 10.83 -4.16
N GLU A 253 16.75 11.97 -4.70
CA GLU A 253 17.31 13.29 -4.41
C GLU A 253 17.24 13.62 -2.92
N VAL A 254 16.10 13.37 -2.27
CA VAL A 254 15.96 13.52 -0.81
C VAL A 254 16.98 12.64 -0.05
N GLN A 255 17.23 11.40 -0.49
CA GLN A 255 18.25 10.52 0.10
C GLN A 255 19.67 11.04 -0.09
N LEU A 256 19.91 11.81 -1.14
CA LEU A 256 21.22 12.40 -1.45
C LEU A 256 21.41 13.81 -0.90
N GLY A 257 20.37 14.38 -0.27
CA GLY A 257 20.41 15.72 0.30
C GLY A 257 21.55 15.94 1.30
N ASP A 258 21.82 14.97 2.17
CA ASP A 258 22.94 15.00 3.13
C ASP A 258 24.33 15.03 2.44
N ARG A 259 24.40 14.66 1.16
CA ARG A 259 25.62 14.69 0.34
C ARG A 259 25.70 15.90 -0.58
N ASN A 260 24.74 16.82 -0.50
CA ASN A 260 24.61 18.01 -1.36
C ASN A 260 24.59 17.64 -2.86
N VAL A 261 23.86 16.60 -3.23
CA VAL A 261 23.67 16.18 -4.61
C VAL A 261 22.24 16.40 -5.03
N SER A 262 22.06 17.17 -6.12
CA SER A 262 20.76 17.39 -6.78
C SER A 262 20.69 16.61 -8.09
N ILE A 263 19.49 16.25 -8.51
CA ILE A 263 19.23 15.45 -9.71
C ILE A 263 18.28 16.21 -10.64
N GLU A 264 18.70 16.43 -11.87
CA GLU A 264 17.84 16.86 -12.96
C GLU A 264 17.67 15.72 -13.96
N ILE A 265 16.43 15.50 -14.42
CA ILE A 265 16.14 14.43 -15.37
C ILE A 265 15.28 14.97 -16.51
N SER A 266 15.69 14.72 -17.75
CA SER A 266 14.93 15.11 -18.94
C SER A 266 13.62 14.33 -19.08
N GLU A 267 12.70 14.84 -19.86
CA GLU A 267 11.42 14.18 -20.15
C GLU A 267 11.64 12.88 -20.94
N GLU A 268 12.62 12.87 -21.83
CA GLU A 268 13.04 11.73 -22.62
C GLU A 268 13.59 10.61 -21.71
N ALA A 269 14.43 10.94 -20.75
CA ALA A 269 14.98 9.99 -19.79
C ALA A 269 13.89 9.43 -18.86
N ARG A 270 12.93 10.26 -18.40
CA ARG A 270 11.75 9.79 -17.65
C ARG A 270 10.91 8.81 -18.47
N SER A 271 10.66 9.13 -19.73
CA SER A 271 9.91 8.29 -20.68
C SER A 271 10.63 6.94 -20.92
N TRP A 272 11.94 6.97 -21.06
CA TRP A 272 12.77 5.77 -21.23
C TRP A 272 12.67 4.84 -20.00
N ILE A 273 12.89 5.38 -18.79
CA ILE A 273 12.75 4.64 -17.53
C ILE A 273 11.34 4.06 -17.42
N GLY A 274 10.32 4.89 -17.70
CA GLY A 274 8.92 4.47 -17.68
C GLY A 274 8.64 3.32 -18.64
N SER A 275 9.14 3.38 -19.86
CA SER A 275 8.95 2.35 -20.87
C SER A 275 9.65 1.02 -20.55
N LYS A 276 10.86 1.09 -19.97
CA LYS A 276 11.62 -0.09 -19.50
C LYS A 276 11.04 -0.69 -18.22
N GLY A 277 10.46 0.14 -17.36
CA GLY A 277 9.96 -0.26 -16.04
C GLY A 277 8.47 -0.56 -15.99
N TYR A 278 7.74 -0.42 -17.08
CA TYR A 278 6.33 -0.78 -17.15
C TYR A 278 6.13 -2.09 -17.91
N ASP A 279 5.45 -3.02 -17.28
CA ASP A 279 5.04 -4.30 -17.89
C ASP A 279 3.53 -4.44 -17.83
N LYS A 280 2.91 -4.98 -18.90
CA LYS A 280 1.45 -5.15 -18.98
C LYS A 280 0.88 -6.04 -17.87
N ASN A 281 1.66 -7.03 -17.41
CA ASN A 281 1.24 -8.01 -16.41
C ASN A 281 1.61 -7.57 -14.98
N PHE A 282 2.75 -6.87 -14.84
CA PHE A 282 3.31 -6.46 -13.54
C PHE A 282 3.14 -4.97 -13.22
N GLY A 283 2.55 -4.20 -14.14
CA GLY A 283 2.32 -2.77 -14.00
C GLY A 283 3.62 -1.99 -13.77
N ALA A 284 3.61 -1.07 -12.81
CA ALA A 284 4.76 -0.26 -12.43
C ALA A 284 5.71 -0.95 -11.42
N ARG A 285 5.46 -2.22 -11.04
CA ARG A 285 6.30 -2.94 -10.06
C ARG A 285 7.78 -3.02 -10.46
N PRO A 286 8.15 -3.23 -11.76
CA PRO A 286 9.55 -3.27 -12.17
C PRO A 286 10.26 -1.91 -12.16
N LEU A 287 9.54 -0.77 -12.09
CA LEU A 287 10.15 0.58 -12.11
C LEU A 287 11.21 0.78 -11.04
N ALA A 288 10.94 0.34 -9.81
CA ALA A 288 11.91 0.45 -8.72
C ALA A 288 13.24 -0.25 -9.05
N ARG A 289 13.16 -1.42 -9.71
CA ARG A 289 14.34 -2.18 -10.15
C ARG A 289 15.08 -1.47 -11.29
N VAL A 290 14.34 -0.92 -12.27
CA VAL A 290 14.95 -0.15 -13.37
C VAL A 290 15.68 1.07 -12.82
N VAL A 291 15.09 1.83 -11.91
CA VAL A 291 15.75 2.96 -11.22
C VAL A 291 16.96 2.47 -10.43
N GLN A 292 16.87 1.33 -9.75
CA GLN A 292 18.01 0.77 -9.01
C GLN A 292 19.18 0.42 -9.95
N GLU A 293 18.91 -0.24 -11.06
CA GLU A 293 19.93 -0.74 -11.97
C GLU A 293 20.53 0.36 -12.86
N HIS A 294 19.67 1.23 -13.40
CA HIS A 294 20.08 2.20 -14.41
C HIS A 294 20.36 3.61 -13.87
N VAL A 295 19.90 3.93 -12.66
CA VAL A 295 20.15 5.25 -12.05
C VAL A 295 21.02 5.13 -10.80
N LYS A 296 20.58 4.34 -9.80
CA LYS A 296 21.29 4.30 -8.51
C LYS A 296 22.68 3.67 -8.60
N LYS A 297 22.88 2.61 -9.39
CA LYS A 297 24.19 1.97 -9.54
C LYS A 297 25.25 2.90 -10.14
N PRO A 298 24.99 3.57 -11.30
CA PRO A 298 25.96 4.54 -11.83
C PRO A 298 26.28 5.67 -10.84
N LEU A 299 25.25 6.20 -10.16
CA LEU A 299 25.44 7.25 -9.17
C LEU A 299 26.27 6.80 -7.96
N ALA A 300 26.14 5.55 -7.53
CA ALA A 300 26.86 5.06 -6.35
C ALA A 300 28.39 5.09 -6.55
N GLU A 301 28.89 4.78 -7.73
CA GLU A 301 30.32 4.83 -8.04
C GLU A 301 30.84 6.28 -8.05
N GLU A 302 30.09 7.20 -8.65
CA GLU A 302 30.46 8.62 -8.68
C GLU A 302 30.37 9.29 -7.29
N LEU A 303 29.45 8.84 -6.44
CA LEU A 303 29.31 9.30 -5.06
C LEU A 303 30.42 8.80 -4.13
N LEU A 304 30.98 7.63 -4.41
CA LEU A 304 31.99 7.00 -3.57
C LEU A 304 33.41 7.35 -4.04
N PHE A 305 33.65 7.35 -5.35
CA PHE A 305 35.00 7.39 -5.92
C PHE A 305 35.15 8.43 -7.03
N GLY A 306 34.06 9.03 -7.50
CA GLY A 306 34.06 9.91 -8.67
C GLY A 306 33.81 11.39 -8.36
N ARG A 307 33.16 12.05 -9.29
CA ARG A 307 32.96 13.51 -9.34
C ARG A 307 32.00 14.04 -8.28
N LEU A 308 31.13 13.19 -7.70
CA LEU A 308 30.12 13.58 -6.71
C LEU A 308 30.57 13.39 -5.25
N THR A 309 31.83 13.06 -4.99
CA THR A 309 32.38 12.92 -3.62
C THR A 309 32.26 14.19 -2.77
N GLY A 310 32.18 15.35 -3.39
CA GLY A 310 32.01 16.66 -2.74
C GLY A 310 30.64 17.30 -2.94
N GLY A 311 29.67 16.56 -3.47
CA GLY A 311 28.39 17.09 -3.90
C GLY A 311 28.40 17.58 -5.35
N GLY A 312 27.24 17.96 -5.88
CA GLY A 312 27.12 18.46 -7.24
C GLY A 312 25.73 18.27 -7.84
N LEU A 313 25.61 18.58 -9.11
CA LEU A 313 24.41 18.37 -9.91
C LEU A 313 24.63 17.19 -10.86
N VAL A 314 23.63 16.32 -10.93
CA VAL A 314 23.56 15.22 -11.89
C VAL A 314 22.46 15.53 -12.88
N SER A 315 22.80 15.66 -14.15
CA SER A 315 21.83 15.76 -15.24
C SER A 315 21.72 14.41 -15.94
N ILE A 316 20.51 13.87 -15.99
CA ILE A 316 20.21 12.57 -16.60
C ILE A 316 19.44 12.82 -17.90
N ASP A 317 19.99 12.37 -19.02
CA ASP A 317 19.43 12.52 -20.34
C ASP A 317 19.52 11.21 -21.14
N ILE A 318 19.15 11.23 -22.42
CA ILE A 318 19.26 10.12 -23.37
C ILE A 318 20.33 10.44 -24.39
N GLN A 319 21.29 9.53 -24.55
CA GLN A 319 22.25 9.54 -25.64
C GLN A 319 22.35 8.13 -26.25
N ASP A 320 22.26 8.04 -27.57
CA ASP A 320 22.31 6.77 -28.31
C ASP A 320 21.27 5.72 -27.86
N GLY A 321 20.12 6.18 -27.30
CA GLY A 321 19.03 5.31 -26.83
C GLY A 321 19.22 4.73 -25.43
N GLU A 322 20.25 5.12 -24.71
CA GLU A 322 20.51 4.75 -23.31
C GLU A 322 20.62 6.00 -22.41
N LEU A 323 20.55 5.80 -21.08
CA LEU A 323 20.71 6.91 -20.14
C LEU A 323 22.15 7.41 -20.15
N SER A 324 22.32 8.71 -20.29
CA SER A 324 23.58 9.43 -20.14
C SER A 324 23.57 10.29 -18.88
N PHE A 325 24.72 10.47 -18.26
CA PHE A 325 24.89 11.19 -17.01
C PHE A 325 25.96 12.26 -17.16
N ASP A 326 25.56 13.50 -16.96
CA ASP A 326 26.48 14.62 -16.81
C ASP A 326 26.58 15.03 -15.35
N TYR A 327 27.83 15.24 -14.89
CA TYR A 327 28.13 15.55 -13.49
C TYR A 327 28.82 16.90 -13.38
N THR A 328 28.18 17.87 -12.74
CA THR A 328 28.72 19.20 -12.48
C THR A 328 29.04 19.36 -10.99
N ASN A 329 30.29 19.61 -10.68
CA ASN A 329 30.73 19.75 -9.29
C ASN A 329 30.44 21.17 -8.78
N THR A 330 29.84 21.32 -7.62
CA THR A 330 29.46 22.62 -7.00
C THR A 330 30.70 23.42 -6.56
N LYS A 331 31.91 22.81 -6.48
CA LYS A 331 33.17 23.49 -6.09
C LYS A 331 33.83 24.34 -7.20
N ALA A 332 33.26 24.32 -8.42
CA ALA A 332 33.88 25.02 -9.56
C ALA A 332 33.42 26.48 -9.73
N THR A 333 32.51 27.02 -8.92
CA THR A 333 31.95 28.37 -9.08
C THR A 333 32.46 29.41 -8.08
N ASP A 334 33.36 29.04 -7.14
CA ASP A 334 33.93 29.99 -6.16
C ASP A 334 35.42 30.39 -6.40
N SER A 335 35.91 30.25 -7.64
CA SER A 335 37.22 30.74 -8.03
C SER A 335 37.11 31.51 -9.37
N GLY A 336 36.52 32.69 -9.29
CA GLY A 336 36.49 33.68 -10.35
C GLY A 336 36.41 35.08 -9.75
#